data_2897cb5b36c5251f31fda7f3b1ea56b3
#
_entry.id   2897cb5b36c5251f31fda7f3b1ea56b3
#
_cell.length_a   1.000
_cell.length_b   1.000
_cell.length_c   1.000
_cell.angle_alpha   90.00
_cell.angle_beta   90.00
_cell.angle_gamma   90.00
#
_symmetry.space_group_name_H-M   'P 1'
#
loop_
_entity.id
_entity.type
_entity.pdbx_description
1 polymer ?
#
loop_
_entity_poly.entity_id
_entity_poly.type
_entity_poly.pdbx_seq_one_letter_code
_entity_poly.pdbx_strand_id
1 'polypeptide(L)'
;MKCYTQLTEGLYLGNQFSTSIITEINVIVSIGCKSKSTIPSIVNYKVSVRDSVDSDLTPLFGDVTEFIHINLSNNKKVLVHCQGGVNRSPIFAIAYLARYIMTLEEAVLHVSTLRSTVRIQPHYLHQLEKWLNDIIICKNQTNKL
;
A
#
# COMPACT_ATOMS: atom_id res chain seq x y z
N MET A 1 15.13 -2.95 14.02
CA MET A 1 14.01 -2.55 13.12
C MET A 1 13.34 -3.79 12.56
N LYS A 2 12.03 -3.85 12.65
CA LYS A 2 11.28 -4.98 12.06
C LYS A 2 11.27 -4.88 10.54
N CYS A 3 11.55 -5.99 9.87
CA CYS A 3 11.49 -6.05 8.41
C CYS A 3 10.06 -5.86 7.89
N TYR A 4 9.06 -6.34 8.63
CA TYR A 4 7.65 -6.16 8.27
C TYR A 4 6.78 -5.99 9.51
N THR A 5 5.61 -5.42 9.29
CA THR A 5 4.60 -5.13 10.32
C THR A 5 3.23 -5.56 9.78
N GLN A 6 2.45 -6.25 10.58
CA GLN A 6 1.07 -6.56 10.24
C GLN A 6 0.21 -5.32 10.52
N LEU A 7 -0.53 -4.85 9.51
CA LEU A 7 -1.39 -3.67 9.63
C LEU A 7 -2.83 -4.02 9.97
N THR A 8 -3.37 -5.02 9.30
CA THR A 8 -4.71 -5.56 9.53
C THR A 8 -4.65 -7.07 9.27
N GLU A 9 -5.76 -7.77 9.45
CA GLU A 9 -5.82 -9.18 9.10
C GLU A 9 -5.47 -9.37 7.62
N GLY A 10 -4.40 -10.12 7.37
CA GLY A 10 -3.93 -10.44 6.02
C GLY A 10 -3.08 -9.37 5.34
N LEU A 11 -2.98 -8.16 5.87
CA LEU A 11 -2.21 -7.09 5.23
C LEU A 11 -0.94 -6.77 6.03
N TYR A 12 0.19 -6.83 5.32
CA TYR A 12 1.52 -6.58 5.89
C TYR A 12 2.24 -5.49 5.11
N LEU A 13 3.07 -4.73 5.82
CA LEU A 13 3.89 -3.66 5.27
C LEU A 13 5.35 -3.93 5.64
N GLY A 14 6.27 -3.82 4.68
CA GLY A 14 7.66 -4.15 4.95
C GLY A 14 8.68 -3.46 4.06
N ASN A 15 9.95 -3.81 4.31
CA ASN A 15 11.10 -3.41 3.50
C ASN A 15 11.48 -4.52 2.51
N GLN A 16 12.55 -4.31 1.74
CA GLN A 16 12.99 -5.28 0.73
C GLN A 16 13.39 -6.64 1.32
N PHE A 17 13.88 -6.67 2.55
CA PHE A 17 14.31 -7.92 3.21
C PHE A 17 13.13 -8.78 3.66
N SER A 18 11.97 -8.18 3.88
CA SER A 18 10.77 -8.91 4.28
C SER A 18 10.35 -9.96 3.24
N THR A 19 10.62 -9.71 1.97
CA THR A 19 10.21 -10.59 0.88
C THR A 19 10.91 -11.95 0.90
N SER A 20 12.09 -12.05 1.51
CA SER A 20 12.83 -13.31 1.61
C SER A 20 12.58 -14.07 2.90
N ILE A 21 12.02 -13.44 3.93
CA ILE A 21 11.81 -14.04 5.24
C ILE A 21 10.36 -14.38 5.54
N ILE A 22 9.41 -13.69 4.94
CA ILE A 22 7.99 -13.95 5.17
C ILE A 22 7.54 -15.11 4.27
N THR A 23 7.06 -16.19 4.88
CA THR A 23 6.70 -17.41 4.14
C THR A 23 5.20 -17.63 4.04
N GLU A 24 4.43 -17.12 4.99
CA GLU A 24 2.96 -17.28 5.02
C GLU A 24 2.26 -16.13 4.31
N ILE A 25 2.67 -15.87 3.08
CA ILE A 25 2.15 -14.78 2.25
C ILE A 25 1.73 -15.37 0.90
N ASN A 26 0.64 -14.86 0.32
CA ASN A 26 0.17 -15.30 -0.98
C ASN A 26 0.57 -14.34 -2.10
N VAL A 27 0.66 -13.04 -1.78
CA VAL A 27 0.89 -11.99 -2.75
C VAL A 27 1.89 -10.98 -2.21
N ILE A 28 2.84 -10.59 -3.04
CA ILE A 28 3.78 -9.51 -2.73
C ILE A 28 3.57 -8.37 -3.74
N VAL A 29 3.27 -7.19 -3.22
CA VAL A 29 3.18 -5.95 -4.00
C VAL A 29 4.47 -5.17 -3.79
N SER A 30 5.28 -5.07 -4.84
CA SER A 30 6.61 -4.46 -4.79
C SER A 30 6.57 -3.06 -5.40
N ILE A 31 6.78 -2.05 -4.55
CA ILE A 31 6.72 -0.64 -4.94
C ILE A 31 8.14 -0.12 -5.17
N GLY A 32 8.49 0.10 -6.44
CA GLY A 32 9.78 0.68 -6.81
C GLY A 32 11.00 -0.19 -6.59
N CYS A 33 10.81 -1.47 -6.26
CA CYS A 33 11.90 -2.42 -6.10
C CYS A 33 11.41 -3.83 -6.43
N LYS A 34 12.30 -4.82 -6.38
CA LYS A 34 11.95 -6.21 -6.69
C LYS A 34 11.75 -7.04 -5.43
N SER A 35 10.84 -8.00 -5.49
CA SER A 35 10.75 -9.04 -4.48
C SER A 35 11.99 -9.94 -4.55
N LYS A 36 12.47 -10.35 -3.37
CA LYS A 36 13.55 -11.33 -3.24
C LYS A 36 13.01 -12.72 -2.91
N SER A 37 11.70 -12.91 -2.95
CA SER A 37 11.08 -14.20 -2.70
C SER A 37 11.43 -15.20 -3.80
N THR A 38 11.79 -16.41 -3.41
CA THR A 38 12.05 -17.55 -4.32
C THR A 38 10.93 -18.58 -4.27
N ILE A 39 9.84 -18.30 -3.56
CA ILE A 39 8.72 -19.24 -3.41
C ILE A 39 7.83 -19.17 -4.66
N PRO A 40 7.71 -20.28 -5.43
CA PRO A 40 6.99 -20.23 -6.72
C PRO A 40 5.48 -19.94 -6.60
N SER A 41 4.87 -20.29 -5.48
CA SER A 41 3.43 -20.10 -5.27
C SER A 41 3.04 -18.65 -4.96
N ILE A 42 4.01 -17.78 -4.65
CA ILE A 42 3.75 -16.38 -4.35
C ILE A 42 3.57 -15.59 -5.65
N VAL A 43 2.47 -14.84 -5.73
CA VAL A 43 2.22 -13.91 -6.83
C VAL A 43 2.98 -12.62 -6.55
N ASN A 44 3.82 -12.20 -7.50
CA ASN A 44 4.58 -10.95 -7.40
C ASN A 44 3.97 -9.90 -8.33
N TYR A 45 3.51 -8.80 -7.76
CA TYR A 45 2.95 -7.65 -8.48
C TYR A 45 3.92 -6.47 -8.33
N LYS A 46 4.53 -6.08 -9.44
CA LYS A 46 5.54 -5.01 -9.44
C LYS A 46 4.94 -3.68 -9.87
N VAL A 47 5.16 -2.65 -9.07
CA VAL A 47 4.76 -1.27 -9.36
C VAL A 47 6.02 -0.43 -9.57
N SER A 48 6.18 0.11 -10.76
CA SER A 48 7.35 0.91 -11.11
C SER A 48 7.16 2.34 -10.66
N VAL A 49 7.94 2.75 -9.66
CA VAL A 49 7.89 4.10 -9.06
C VAL A 49 9.31 4.54 -8.72
N ARG A 50 9.61 5.81 -8.99
CA ARG A 50 10.82 6.47 -8.49
C ARG A 50 10.49 7.19 -7.19
N ASP A 51 11.38 7.14 -6.22
CA ASP A 51 11.27 7.92 -4.99
C ASP A 51 11.90 9.28 -5.20
N SER A 52 11.17 10.17 -5.87
CA SER A 52 11.59 11.54 -6.13
C SER A 52 10.44 12.51 -5.92
N VAL A 53 10.77 13.79 -5.68
CA VAL A 53 9.77 14.85 -5.49
C VAL A 53 8.90 15.07 -6.72
N ASP A 54 9.38 14.67 -7.90
CA ASP A 54 8.65 14.82 -9.17
C ASP A 54 7.75 13.61 -9.48
N SER A 55 7.78 12.57 -8.66
CA SER A 55 6.96 11.39 -8.89
C SER A 55 5.49 11.67 -8.58
N ASP A 56 4.61 11.34 -9.52
CA ASP A 56 3.17 11.38 -9.32
C ASP A 56 2.65 9.96 -9.15
N LEU A 57 2.18 9.64 -7.95
CA LEU A 57 1.63 8.33 -7.60
C LEU A 57 0.15 8.20 -7.93
N THR A 58 -0.52 9.32 -8.22
CA THR A 58 -1.97 9.36 -8.41
C THR A 58 -2.48 8.32 -9.41
N PRO A 59 -1.86 8.15 -10.61
CA PRO A 59 -2.33 7.16 -11.57
C PRO A 59 -2.24 5.71 -11.09
N LEU A 60 -1.46 5.44 -10.05
CA LEU A 60 -1.20 4.10 -9.54
C LEU A 60 -2.12 3.70 -8.39
N PHE A 61 -2.71 4.67 -7.69
CA PHE A 61 -3.50 4.38 -6.47
C PHE A 61 -4.71 3.49 -6.77
N GLY A 62 -5.41 3.74 -7.87
CA GLY A 62 -6.62 2.99 -8.22
C GLY A 62 -6.35 1.50 -8.38
N ASP A 63 -5.44 1.14 -9.27
CA ASP A 63 -5.14 -0.26 -9.60
C ASP A 63 -4.50 -1.00 -8.42
N VAL A 64 -3.55 -0.38 -7.73
CA VAL A 64 -2.86 -1.03 -6.61
C VAL A 64 -3.81 -1.29 -5.45
N THR A 65 -4.63 -0.31 -5.07
CA THR A 65 -5.57 -0.49 -3.95
C THR A 65 -6.66 -1.50 -4.29
N GLU A 66 -7.14 -1.52 -5.52
CA GLU A 66 -8.11 -2.52 -5.99
C GLU A 66 -7.51 -3.93 -5.97
N PHE A 67 -6.27 -4.08 -6.43
CA PHE A 67 -5.56 -5.36 -6.42
C PHE A 67 -5.42 -5.89 -4.98
N ILE A 68 -5.03 -5.03 -4.04
CA ILE A 68 -4.94 -5.40 -2.62
C ILE A 68 -6.32 -5.83 -2.11
N HIS A 69 -7.35 -5.05 -2.40
CA HIS A 69 -8.72 -5.33 -1.95
C HIS A 69 -9.23 -6.68 -2.44
N ILE A 70 -9.06 -6.97 -3.72
CA ILE A 70 -9.50 -8.23 -4.32
C ILE A 70 -8.82 -9.42 -3.64
N ASN A 71 -7.51 -9.33 -3.42
CA ASN A 71 -6.77 -10.43 -2.78
C ASN A 71 -7.16 -10.63 -1.33
N LEU A 72 -7.29 -9.55 -0.55
CA LEU A 72 -7.73 -9.66 0.84
C LEU A 72 -9.17 -10.18 0.94
N SER A 73 -10.05 -9.79 0.02
CA SER A 73 -11.43 -10.29 -0.04
C SER A 73 -11.50 -11.78 -0.35
N ASN A 74 -10.48 -12.34 -0.98
CA ASN A 74 -10.35 -13.77 -1.27
C ASN A 74 -9.54 -14.52 -0.20
N ASN A 75 -9.41 -13.96 0.98
CA ASN A 75 -8.69 -14.51 2.13
C ASN A 75 -7.20 -14.77 1.85
N LYS A 76 -6.61 -14.02 0.93
CA LYS A 76 -5.18 -14.09 0.66
C LYS A 76 -4.43 -13.09 1.52
N LYS A 77 -3.21 -13.44 1.91
CA LYS A 77 -2.31 -12.57 2.68
C LYS A 77 -1.44 -11.78 1.71
N VAL A 78 -1.39 -10.47 1.91
CA VAL A 78 -0.71 -9.52 1.02
C VAL A 78 0.39 -8.78 1.80
N LEU A 79 1.60 -8.79 1.25
CA LEU A 79 2.71 -7.96 1.71
C LEU A 79 2.89 -6.81 0.72
N VAL A 80 2.84 -5.58 1.21
CA VAL A 80 3.20 -4.38 0.43
C VAL A 80 4.58 -3.93 0.92
N HIS A 81 5.53 -3.77 0.03
CA HIS A 81 6.87 -3.35 0.41
C HIS A 81 7.51 -2.40 -0.59
N CYS A 82 8.51 -1.68 -0.13
CA CYS A 82 9.44 -0.93 -0.94
C CYS A 82 10.85 -1.21 -0.41
N GLN A 83 11.84 -0.43 -0.82
CA GLN A 83 13.21 -0.67 -0.37
C GLN A 83 13.34 -0.55 1.16
N GLY A 84 12.89 0.57 1.74
CA GLY A 84 13.02 0.83 3.18
C GLY A 84 11.78 0.56 4.02
N GLY A 85 10.60 0.46 3.40
CA GLY A 85 9.32 0.34 4.12
C GLY A 85 8.95 1.59 4.89
N VAL A 86 9.45 2.75 4.48
CA VAL A 86 9.35 4.02 5.20
C VAL A 86 8.43 5.02 4.51
N ASN A 87 8.44 5.10 3.19
CA ASN A 87 7.73 6.14 2.44
C ASN A 87 6.82 5.59 1.33
N ARG A 88 7.35 4.91 0.33
CA ARG A 88 6.60 4.50 -0.86
C ARG A 88 5.56 3.41 -0.58
N SER A 89 5.94 2.32 0.06
CA SER A 89 4.98 1.26 0.39
C SER A 89 3.95 1.71 1.42
N PRO A 90 4.31 2.50 2.46
CA PRO A 90 3.31 2.99 3.40
C PRO A 90 2.20 3.80 2.76
N ILE A 91 2.51 4.65 1.77
CA ILE A 91 1.46 5.48 1.14
C ILE A 91 0.44 4.62 0.39
N PHE A 92 0.85 3.50 -0.22
CA PHE A 92 -0.08 2.58 -0.88
C PHE A 92 -0.92 1.78 0.12
N ALA A 93 -0.33 1.37 1.24
CA ALA A 93 -1.07 0.72 2.32
C ALA A 93 -2.11 1.68 2.92
N ILE A 94 -1.72 2.93 3.18
CA ILE A 94 -2.63 3.97 3.66
C ILE A 94 -3.73 4.23 2.62
N ALA A 95 -3.40 4.28 1.34
CA ALA A 95 -4.38 4.47 0.26
C ALA A 95 -5.43 3.36 0.26
N TYR A 96 -5.03 2.11 0.43
CA TYR A 96 -5.95 1.00 0.54
C TYR A 96 -6.88 1.15 1.74
N LEU A 97 -6.31 1.40 2.92
CA LEU A 97 -7.09 1.53 4.15
C LEU A 97 -8.08 2.70 4.06
N ALA A 98 -7.64 3.83 3.50
CA ALA A 98 -8.47 5.02 3.37
C ALA A 98 -9.57 4.87 2.31
N ARG A 99 -9.35 4.04 1.29
CA ARG A 99 -10.36 3.79 0.26
C ARG A 99 -11.46 2.85 0.74
N TYR A 100 -11.12 1.83 1.52
CA TYR A 100 -12.03 0.71 1.78
C TYR A 100 -12.45 0.55 3.23
N ILE A 101 -11.69 1.04 4.23
CA ILE A 101 -11.87 0.60 5.61
C ILE A 101 -12.07 1.77 6.58
N MET A 102 -11.34 2.87 6.44
CA MET A 102 -11.32 3.95 7.42
C MET A 102 -11.10 5.31 6.74
N THR A 103 -11.09 6.40 7.51
CA THR A 103 -10.74 7.72 6.99
C THR A 103 -9.24 7.83 6.72
N LEU A 104 -8.84 8.81 5.91
CA LEU A 104 -7.42 9.06 5.64
C LEU A 104 -6.65 9.35 6.94
N GLU A 105 -7.21 10.17 7.82
CA GLU A 105 -6.57 10.51 9.10
C GLU A 105 -6.37 9.27 9.96
N GLU A 106 -7.39 8.42 10.05
CA GLU A 106 -7.33 7.16 10.78
C GLU A 106 -6.28 6.22 10.16
N ALA A 107 -6.22 6.15 8.84
CA ALA A 107 -5.26 5.29 8.14
C ALA A 107 -3.81 5.72 8.39
N VAL A 108 -3.53 7.02 8.32
CA VAL A 108 -2.20 7.57 8.61
C VAL A 108 -1.80 7.26 10.06
N LEU A 109 -2.70 7.50 11.00
CA LEU A 109 -2.42 7.23 12.41
C LEU A 109 -2.21 5.75 12.69
N HIS A 110 -3.04 4.90 12.10
CA HIS A 110 -2.98 3.44 12.26
C HIS A 110 -1.63 2.89 11.79
N VAL A 111 -1.22 3.25 10.57
CA VAL A 111 0.05 2.77 10.00
C VAL A 111 1.25 3.32 10.76
N SER A 112 1.24 4.62 11.09
CA SER A 112 2.34 5.27 11.81
C SER A 112 2.50 4.74 13.23
N THR A 113 1.41 4.35 13.88
CA THR A 113 1.44 3.77 15.23
C THR A 113 2.04 2.36 15.21
N LEU A 114 1.60 1.53 14.26
CA LEU A 114 2.06 0.14 14.16
C LEU A 114 3.49 0.03 13.64
N ARG A 115 3.90 0.93 12.74
CA ARG A 115 5.25 0.96 12.19
C ARG A 115 5.86 2.35 12.37
N SER A 116 6.51 2.56 13.50
CA SER A 116 7.01 3.88 13.93
C SER A 116 8.11 4.47 13.02
N THR A 117 8.73 3.65 12.16
CA THR A 117 9.74 4.10 11.21
C THR A 117 9.16 4.78 9.98
N VAL A 118 7.84 4.73 9.79
CA VAL A 118 7.16 5.33 8.63
C VAL A 118 7.35 6.84 8.63
N ARG A 119 7.76 7.36 7.46
CA ARG A 119 7.99 8.79 7.21
C ARG A 119 7.44 9.12 5.83
N ILE A 120 6.18 9.51 5.75
CA ILE A 120 5.51 9.80 4.49
C ILE A 120 5.89 11.19 4.02
N GLN A 121 6.34 11.30 2.76
CA GLN A 121 6.61 12.59 2.14
C GLN A 121 5.31 13.39 1.98
N PRO A 122 5.29 14.70 2.34
CA PRO A 122 4.07 15.50 2.25
C PRO A 122 3.44 15.54 0.85
N HIS A 123 4.25 15.54 -0.20
CA HIS A 123 3.74 15.57 -1.58
C HIS A 123 2.96 14.29 -1.93
N TYR A 124 3.36 13.13 -1.43
CA TYR A 124 2.62 11.88 -1.63
C TYR A 124 1.29 11.89 -0.88
N LEU A 125 1.31 12.41 0.35
CA LEU A 125 0.09 12.52 1.14
C LEU A 125 -0.92 13.48 0.48
N HIS A 126 -0.42 14.59 -0.07
CA HIS A 126 -1.26 15.54 -0.82
C HIS A 126 -1.88 14.91 -2.06
N GLN A 127 -1.10 14.14 -2.83
CA GLN A 127 -1.59 13.39 -3.99
C GLN A 127 -2.69 12.41 -3.58
N LEU A 128 -2.49 11.69 -2.49
CA LEU A 128 -3.46 10.73 -1.99
C LEU A 128 -4.77 11.40 -1.56
N GLU A 129 -4.66 12.51 -0.82
CA GLU A 129 -5.83 13.28 -0.37
C GLU A 129 -6.67 13.74 -1.57
N LYS A 130 -6.02 14.31 -2.58
CA LYS A 130 -6.70 14.74 -3.81
C LYS A 130 -7.38 13.58 -4.53
N TRP A 131 -6.68 12.46 -4.68
CA TRP A 131 -7.23 11.27 -5.33
C TRP A 131 -8.46 10.73 -4.59
N LEU A 132 -8.41 10.65 -3.27
CA LEU A 132 -9.55 10.21 -2.45
C LEU A 132 -10.75 11.15 -2.60
N ASN A 133 -10.52 12.46 -2.62
CA ASN A 133 -11.59 13.44 -2.83
C ASN A 133 -12.23 13.28 -4.21
N ASP A 134 -11.44 13.03 -5.25
CA ASP A 134 -11.94 12.80 -6.60
C ASP A 134 -12.82 11.53 -6.68
N ILE A 135 -12.46 10.47 -5.97
CA ILE A 135 -13.27 9.25 -5.88
C ILE A 135 -14.62 9.54 -5.22
N ILE A 136 -14.64 10.28 -4.12
CA ILE A 136 -15.87 10.64 -3.39
C ILE A 136 -16.79 11.47 -4.31
N ILE A 137 -16.25 12.43 -5.04
CA ILE A 137 -17.00 13.24 -6.00
C ILE A 137 -17.63 12.36 -7.07
N CYS A 138 -16.87 11.43 -7.67
CA CYS A 138 -17.36 10.51 -8.68
C CYS A 138 -18.50 9.63 -8.16
N LYS A 139 -18.38 9.09 -6.94
CA LYS A 139 -19.44 8.28 -6.31
C LYS A 139 -20.70 9.09 -6.09
N ASN A 140 -20.59 10.34 -5.62
CA ASN A 140 -21.72 11.22 -5.39
C ASN A 140 -22.46 11.56 -6.71
N GLN A 141 -21.72 11.76 -7.79
CA GLN A 141 -22.32 12.01 -9.11
C GLN A 141 -23.06 10.78 -9.64
N THR A 142 -22.49 9.58 -9.45
CA THR A 142 -23.12 8.34 -9.87
C THR A 142 -24.40 8.08 -9.09
N ASN A 143 -24.43 8.39 -7.78
CA ASN A 143 -25.61 8.18 -6.92
C ASN A 143 -26.75 9.18 -7.19
N LYS A 144 -26.48 10.26 -7.93
CA LYS A 144 -27.51 11.26 -8.32
C LYS A 144 -28.27 10.90 -9.60
N LEU A 145 -27.86 9.84 -10.27
CA LEU A 145 -28.55 9.29 -11.42
C LEU A 145 -29.61 8.30 -10.97
#